data_ca8dfe1eb9448237f18b6561068016b7
#
_entry.id   ca8dfe1eb9448237f18b6561068016b7
#
_cell.length_a   1.000
_cell.length_b   1.000
_cell.length_c   1.000
_cell.angle_alpha   90.00
_cell.angle_beta   90.00
_cell.angle_gamma   90.00
#
_symmetry.space_group_name_H-M   'P 1'
#
loop_
_entity.id
_entity.type
_entity.pdbx_description
1 polymer ?
#
loop_
_entity_poly.entity_id
_entity_poly.type
_entity_poly.pdbx_seq_one_letter_code
_entity_poly.pdbx_strand_id
1 'polypeptide(L)'
;LSLPSRLFTSLAKPKTKVGEYKGVDVLLCATHDTASAVEGMNVEEGEPYLSSGTWSLLGLKVPSPITDEKSMEGNWSNEGGVGYTRYQKNIMGMWLINRLKEELAPSITFTEFNALTESSSFTGYVDAEDSSFLSPESMKDAFDHKLNREGLKAEDYFRSAVISLSKSYGKSIRELEENTKRRFNRLYIVGGGANNELLNRLTEKETG
;
A
#
# COMPACT_ATOMS: atom_id res chain seq x y z
N LEU A 1 20.46 21.58 -13.11
CA LEU A 1 20.91 22.16 -11.85
C LEU A 1 22.40 22.39 -11.93
N SER A 2 22.88 23.65 -11.87
CA SER A 2 24.30 24.00 -11.95
C SER A 2 25.00 23.81 -10.59
N LEU A 3 24.81 22.66 -9.95
CA LEU A 3 25.47 22.36 -8.68
C LEU A 3 26.91 21.85 -8.95
N PRO A 4 27.92 22.31 -8.17
CA PRO A 4 29.27 21.83 -8.32
C PRO A 4 29.36 20.32 -8.03
N SER A 5 29.94 19.56 -8.96
CA SER A 5 30.07 18.09 -8.83
C SER A 5 30.84 17.65 -7.57
N ARG A 6 31.76 18.50 -7.05
CA ARG A 6 32.50 18.26 -5.80
C ARG A 6 31.64 18.14 -4.54
N LEU A 7 30.35 18.56 -4.60
CA LEU A 7 29.40 18.40 -3.50
C LEU A 7 28.82 16.98 -3.42
N PHE A 8 29.04 16.19 -4.45
CA PHE A 8 28.54 14.83 -4.51
C PHE A 8 29.72 13.85 -4.42
N THR A 9 29.59 12.90 -3.52
CA THR A 9 30.51 11.75 -3.48
C THR A 9 30.17 10.76 -4.59
N SER A 10 31.04 9.78 -4.82
CA SER A 10 30.74 8.68 -5.74
C SER A 10 29.51 7.89 -5.27
N LEU A 11 28.63 7.57 -6.21
CA LEU A 11 27.47 6.72 -5.93
C LEU A 11 27.94 5.28 -5.71
N ALA A 12 27.43 4.65 -4.67
CA ALA A 12 27.64 3.23 -4.41
C ALA A 12 26.33 2.46 -4.52
N LYS A 13 26.40 1.23 -5.00
CA LYS A 13 25.23 0.36 -5.13
C LYS A 13 24.81 -0.20 -3.76
N PRO A 14 23.53 -0.51 -3.55
CA PRO A 14 23.10 -1.32 -2.39
C PRO A 14 23.93 -2.61 -2.26
N LYS A 15 24.07 -3.12 -1.04
CA LYS A 15 24.92 -4.26 -0.66
C LYS A 15 26.43 -4.00 -0.80
N THR A 16 26.89 -2.80 -1.16
CA THR A 16 28.32 -2.46 -1.10
C THR A 16 28.77 -2.37 0.36
N LYS A 17 29.88 -3.06 0.70
CA LYS A 17 30.55 -2.89 2.00
C LYS A 17 31.19 -1.50 2.05
N VAL A 18 30.78 -0.68 3.02
CA VAL A 18 31.29 0.68 3.22
C VAL A 18 32.21 0.80 4.43
N GLY A 19 32.31 -0.24 5.21
CA GLY A 19 33.20 -0.27 6.37
C GLY A 19 32.99 -1.49 7.25
N GLU A 20 33.57 -1.41 8.44
CA GLU A 20 33.45 -2.42 9.49
C GLU A 20 33.32 -1.75 10.84
N TYR A 21 32.47 -2.26 11.70
CA TYR A 21 32.31 -1.82 13.08
C TYR A 21 32.36 -3.00 14.04
N LYS A 22 33.35 -3.04 14.91
CA LYS A 22 33.56 -4.10 15.91
C LYS A 22 33.57 -5.54 15.30
N GLY A 23 34.22 -5.69 14.15
CA GLY A 23 34.31 -6.97 13.45
C GLY A 23 33.06 -7.36 12.63
N VAL A 24 32.08 -6.44 12.53
CA VAL A 24 30.86 -6.63 11.73
C VAL A 24 30.90 -5.74 10.49
N ASP A 25 30.65 -6.31 9.34
CA ASP A 25 30.60 -5.58 8.07
C ASP A 25 29.42 -4.60 8.04
N VAL A 26 29.69 -3.35 7.64
CA VAL A 26 28.67 -2.34 7.38
C VAL A 26 28.39 -2.29 5.90
N LEU A 27 27.17 -2.69 5.52
CA LEU A 27 26.71 -2.73 4.14
C LEU A 27 25.68 -1.61 3.88
N LEU A 28 25.67 -1.07 2.68
CA LEU A 28 24.59 -0.18 2.24
C LEU A 28 23.29 -0.98 2.09
N CYS A 29 22.23 -0.49 2.73
CA CYS A 29 20.88 -1.01 2.50
C CYS A 29 20.31 -0.49 1.16
N ALA A 30 19.13 -0.95 0.79
CA ALA A 30 18.36 -0.32 -0.27
C ALA A 30 17.87 1.05 0.25
N THR A 31 18.47 2.12 -0.16
CA THR A 31 18.48 3.48 0.40
C THR A 31 17.14 4.15 0.69
N HIS A 32 16.02 3.46 0.49
CA HIS A 32 14.66 3.85 0.82
C HIS A 32 14.02 2.78 1.73
N ASP A 33 13.22 3.18 2.71
CA ASP A 33 12.59 2.27 3.68
C ASP A 33 11.70 1.20 2.99
N THR A 34 10.86 1.62 2.04
CA THR A 34 10.04 0.70 1.24
C THR A 34 10.89 -0.25 0.39
N ALA A 35 12.00 0.25 -0.20
CA ALA A 35 12.91 -0.61 -0.94
C ALA A 35 13.57 -1.66 -0.04
N SER A 36 13.92 -1.26 1.19
CA SER A 36 14.46 -2.17 2.20
C SER A 36 13.41 -3.19 2.67
N ALA A 37 12.16 -2.75 2.84
CA ALA A 37 11.05 -3.64 3.17
C ALA A 37 10.80 -4.68 2.06
N VAL A 38 10.76 -4.26 0.79
CA VAL A 38 10.60 -5.17 -0.36
C VAL A 38 11.78 -6.12 -0.50
N GLU A 39 13.01 -5.67 -0.20
CA GLU A 39 14.18 -6.56 -0.20
C GLU A 39 14.16 -7.57 0.94
N GLY A 40 13.57 -7.20 2.08
CA GLY A 40 13.38 -8.10 3.23
C GLY A 40 12.23 -9.10 3.05
N MET A 41 11.34 -8.89 2.08
CA MET A 41 10.31 -9.86 1.71
C MET A 41 10.93 -10.98 0.87
N ASN A 42 10.53 -12.21 1.13
CA ASN A 42 10.89 -13.35 0.27
C ASN A 42 9.95 -13.40 -0.96
N VAL A 43 9.95 -12.31 -1.74
CA VAL A 43 9.16 -12.13 -2.97
C VAL A 43 10.10 -12.21 -4.16
N GLU A 44 9.82 -13.11 -5.07
CA GLU A 44 10.62 -13.31 -6.27
C GLU A 44 10.28 -12.26 -7.36
N GLU A 45 11.13 -12.22 -8.40
CA GLU A 45 10.87 -11.37 -9.55
C GLU A 45 9.58 -11.78 -10.25
N GLY A 46 8.69 -10.80 -10.45
CA GLY A 46 7.40 -11.03 -11.10
C GLY A 46 6.28 -11.51 -10.18
N GLU A 47 6.52 -11.63 -8.88
CA GLU A 47 5.48 -11.83 -7.88
C GLU A 47 5.02 -10.48 -7.29
N PRO A 48 3.70 -10.20 -7.23
CA PRO A 48 3.20 -8.95 -6.69
C PRO A 48 3.28 -8.91 -5.17
N TYR A 49 3.56 -7.73 -4.64
CA TYR A 49 3.54 -7.43 -3.22
C TYR A 49 2.62 -6.25 -2.92
N LEU A 50 2.06 -6.25 -1.72
CA LEU A 50 1.30 -5.16 -1.13
C LEU A 50 1.90 -4.81 0.23
N SER A 51 2.56 -3.66 0.34
CA SER A 51 2.95 -3.10 1.62
C SER A 51 1.79 -2.29 2.18
N SER A 52 0.98 -2.93 3.04
CA SER A 52 -0.24 -2.36 3.60
C SER A 52 0.07 -1.57 4.89
N GLY A 53 0.37 -0.30 4.74
CA GLY A 53 0.62 0.67 5.79
C GLY A 53 -0.43 1.78 5.82
N THR A 54 -0.10 2.94 6.38
CA THR A 54 -0.95 4.16 6.33
C THR A 54 -1.32 4.47 4.89
N TRP A 55 -0.33 4.50 4.00
CA TRP A 55 -0.47 4.35 2.56
C TRP A 55 -0.13 2.92 2.19
N SER A 56 -0.75 2.42 1.15
CA SER A 56 -0.43 1.10 0.62
C SER A 56 0.38 1.23 -0.67
N LEU A 57 1.38 0.36 -0.82
CA LEU A 57 2.22 0.28 -2.01
C LEU A 57 2.03 -1.10 -2.64
N LEU A 58 1.39 -1.13 -3.81
CA LEU A 58 1.24 -2.33 -4.62
C LEU A 58 2.27 -2.31 -5.74
N GLY A 59 2.98 -3.39 -5.95
CA GLY A 59 3.96 -3.46 -7.04
C GLY A 59 4.57 -4.83 -7.23
N LEU A 60 5.56 -4.87 -8.10
CA LEU A 60 6.38 -6.05 -8.34
C LEU A 60 7.82 -5.68 -8.71
N LYS A 61 8.73 -6.64 -8.57
CA LYS A 61 10.11 -6.53 -9.04
C LYS A 61 10.15 -6.82 -10.55
N VAL A 62 10.71 -5.88 -11.34
CA VAL A 62 10.89 -6.02 -12.78
C VAL A 62 12.34 -5.77 -13.15
N PRO A 63 12.88 -6.41 -14.22
CA PRO A 63 14.26 -6.23 -14.63
C PRO A 63 14.52 -4.83 -15.23
N SER A 64 13.50 -4.19 -15.78
CA SER A 64 13.61 -2.89 -16.46
C SER A 64 12.36 -2.03 -16.19
N PRO A 65 12.51 -0.70 -16.19
CA PRO A 65 11.38 0.21 -16.03
C PRO A 65 10.29 0.01 -17.09
N ILE A 66 9.02 0.16 -16.69
CA ILE A 66 7.84 0.19 -17.57
C ILE A 66 7.41 1.65 -17.67
N THR A 67 7.51 2.24 -18.88
CA THR A 67 7.36 3.69 -19.09
C THR A 67 6.34 4.03 -20.20
N ASP A 68 5.35 3.16 -20.40
CA ASP A 68 4.28 3.41 -21.34
C ASP A 68 3.27 4.45 -20.81
N GLU A 69 2.47 5.01 -21.72
CA GLU A 69 1.46 6.03 -21.41
C GLU A 69 0.42 5.52 -20.41
N LYS A 70 0.02 4.27 -20.53
CA LYS A 70 -0.96 3.64 -19.63
C LYS A 70 -0.44 3.56 -18.18
N SER A 71 0.85 3.27 -18.00
CA SER A 71 1.51 3.29 -16.69
C SER A 71 1.53 4.69 -16.10
N MET A 72 1.79 5.71 -16.90
CA MET A 72 1.78 7.11 -16.46
C MET A 72 0.37 7.55 -16.08
N GLU A 73 -0.64 7.29 -16.90
CA GLU A 73 -2.05 7.62 -16.60
C GLU A 73 -2.58 6.90 -15.35
N GLY A 74 -2.13 5.66 -15.13
CA GLY A 74 -2.46 4.86 -13.96
C GLY A 74 -1.69 5.23 -12.70
N ASN A 75 -0.82 6.23 -12.73
CA ASN A 75 0.02 6.65 -11.59
C ASN A 75 1.00 5.56 -11.11
N TRP A 76 1.47 4.72 -12.05
CA TRP A 76 2.51 3.74 -11.77
C TRP A 76 3.89 4.38 -11.81
N SER A 77 4.72 4.08 -10.83
CA SER A 77 6.09 4.57 -10.72
C SER A 77 7.11 3.46 -10.92
N ASN A 78 8.32 3.87 -11.29
CA ASN A 78 9.49 3.00 -11.38
C ASN A 78 10.52 3.48 -10.37
N GLU A 79 10.79 2.69 -9.34
CA GLU A 79 11.73 3.04 -8.30
C GLU A 79 12.87 2.03 -8.19
N GLY A 80 14.03 2.50 -7.73
CA GLY A 80 15.19 1.64 -7.56
C GLY A 80 15.01 0.56 -6.50
N GLY A 81 15.40 -0.67 -6.83
CA GLY A 81 15.60 -1.78 -5.93
C GLY A 81 17.06 -2.21 -5.89
N VAL A 82 17.35 -3.40 -5.38
CA VAL A 82 18.69 -3.97 -5.33
C VAL A 82 18.98 -4.78 -6.59
N GLY A 83 19.34 -4.11 -7.66
CA GLY A 83 19.60 -4.74 -8.96
C GLY A 83 18.37 -5.00 -9.81
N TYR A 84 17.22 -4.45 -9.42
CA TYR A 84 15.95 -4.50 -10.15
C TYR A 84 15.22 -3.18 -10.03
N THR A 85 14.15 -3.00 -10.78
CA THR A 85 13.22 -1.88 -10.65
C THR A 85 11.97 -2.34 -9.89
N ARG A 86 11.51 -1.52 -8.95
CA ARG A 86 10.19 -1.67 -8.33
C ARG A 86 9.18 -0.90 -9.18
N TYR A 87 8.38 -1.63 -9.95
CA TYR A 87 7.25 -1.07 -10.65
C TYR A 87 6.05 -1.11 -9.70
N GLN A 88 5.60 0.04 -9.23
CA GLN A 88 4.66 0.12 -8.11
C GLN A 88 3.73 1.32 -8.21
N LYS A 89 2.64 1.25 -7.45
CA LYS A 89 1.63 2.30 -7.32
C LYS A 89 1.33 2.55 -5.85
N ASN A 90 1.27 3.83 -5.46
CA ASN A 90 0.69 4.25 -4.20
C ASN A 90 -0.83 4.18 -4.30
N ILE A 91 -1.45 3.54 -3.33
CA ILE A 91 -2.89 3.46 -3.16
C ILE A 91 -3.27 3.85 -1.73
N MET A 92 -4.51 4.27 -1.53
CA MET A 92 -5.04 4.51 -0.19
C MET A 92 -4.85 3.26 0.67
N GLY A 93 -4.46 3.45 1.93
CA GLY A 93 -4.18 2.37 2.85
C GLY A 93 -4.96 2.47 4.15
N MET A 94 -4.33 2.03 5.23
CA MET A 94 -4.94 2.01 6.57
C MET A 94 -5.31 3.41 7.11
N TRP A 95 -4.94 4.48 6.41
CA TRP A 95 -5.34 5.86 6.72
C TRP A 95 -6.85 5.99 6.90
N LEU A 96 -7.67 5.45 5.97
CA LEU A 96 -9.14 5.47 6.08
C LEU A 96 -9.61 4.84 7.39
N ILE A 97 -9.10 3.66 7.71
CA ILE A 97 -9.47 2.89 8.89
C ILE A 97 -9.00 3.60 10.16
N ASN A 98 -7.76 4.08 10.18
CA ASN A 98 -7.19 4.73 11.36
C ASN A 98 -7.95 6.01 11.70
N ARG A 99 -8.28 6.83 10.70
CA ARG A 99 -9.05 8.07 10.90
C ARG A 99 -10.47 7.81 11.37
N LEU A 100 -11.19 6.87 10.76
CA LEU A 100 -12.52 6.48 11.22
C LEU A 100 -12.50 5.93 12.65
N LYS A 101 -11.50 5.08 12.97
CA LYS A 101 -11.33 4.56 14.33
C LYS A 101 -11.07 5.68 15.34
N GLU A 102 -10.20 6.62 14.99
CA GLU A 102 -9.88 7.77 15.83
C GLU A 102 -11.11 8.66 16.11
N GLU A 103 -11.95 8.89 15.09
CA GLU A 103 -13.14 9.72 15.21
C GLU A 103 -14.32 9.01 15.92
N LEU A 104 -14.56 7.74 15.61
CA LEU A 104 -15.78 7.03 16.04
C LEU A 104 -15.59 6.17 17.28
N ALA A 105 -14.38 5.67 17.51
CA ALA A 105 -14.09 4.75 18.61
C ALA A 105 -12.60 4.81 19.03
N PRO A 106 -12.09 5.95 19.53
CA PRO A 106 -10.66 6.16 19.78
C PRO A 106 -10.08 5.18 20.82
N SER A 107 -10.88 4.70 21.75
CA SER A 107 -10.43 3.87 22.86
C SER A 107 -10.40 2.35 22.55
N ILE A 108 -10.98 1.90 21.43
CA ILE A 108 -10.98 0.47 21.13
C ILE A 108 -9.63 0.00 20.60
N THR A 109 -9.27 -1.24 20.90
CA THR A 109 -8.13 -1.93 20.33
C THR A 109 -8.40 -2.32 18.86
N PHE A 110 -7.36 -2.71 18.12
CA PHE A 110 -7.57 -3.26 16.77
C PHE A 110 -8.30 -4.61 16.76
N THR A 111 -8.19 -5.40 17.82
CA THR A 111 -8.97 -6.63 17.98
C THR A 111 -10.46 -6.34 18.10
N GLU A 112 -10.83 -5.36 18.92
CA GLU A 112 -12.22 -4.92 19.05
C GLU A 112 -12.74 -4.26 17.77
N PHE A 113 -11.91 -3.46 17.09
CA PHE A 113 -12.21 -2.91 15.77
C PHE A 113 -12.55 -4.02 14.77
N ASN A 114 -11.74 -5.08 14.68
CA ASN A 114 -11.98 -6.21 13.79
C ASN A 114 -13.30 -6.91 14.13
N ALA A 115 -13.57 -7.16 15.42
CA ALA A 115 -14.81 -7.80 15.87
C ALA A 115 -16.05 -6.94 15.52
N LEU A 116 -16.00 -5.62 15.76
CA LEU A 116 -17.07 -4.70 15.37
C LEU A 116 -17.28 -4.69 13.85
N THR A 117 -16.21 -4.60 13.08
CA THR A 117 -16.26 -4.61 11.62
C THR A 117 -16.89 -5.89 11.07
N GLU A 118 -16.60 -7.04 11.68
CA GLU A 118 -17.18 -8.34 11.30
C GLU A 118 -18.65 -8.46 11.70
N SER A 119 -19.09 -7.81 12.78
CA SER A 119 -20.47 -7.83 13.22
C SER A 119 -21.44 -7.08 12.31
N SER A 120 -20.93 -6.13 11.51
CA SER A 120 -21.73 -5.38 10.55
C SER A 120 -22.06 -6.20 9.32
N SER A 121 -23.29 -6.10 8.84
CA SER A 121 -23.76 -6.63 7.54
C SER A 121 -23.77 -5.56 6.43
N PHE A 122 -23.24 -4.36 6.71
CA PHE A 122 -23.21 -3.28 5.73
C PHE A 122 -22.37 -3.62 4.51
N THR A 123 -22.87 -3.31 3.32
CA THR A 123 -22.24 -3.64 2.04
C THR A 123 -21.85 -2.43 1.19
N GLY A 124 -22.23 -1.22 1.67
CA GLY A 124 -21.84 0.02 0.99
C GLY A 124 -20.34 0.26 1.02
N TYR A 125 -19.83 0.86 -0.03
CA TYR A 125 -18.42 1.21 -0.15
C TYR A 125 -18.25 2.52 -0.92
N VAL A 126 -17.07 3.11 -0.83
CA VAL A 126 -16.66 4.32 -1.52
C VAL A 126 -15.46 4.04 -2.42
N ASP A 127 -15.19 4.93 -3.37
CA ASP A 127 -13.89 4.90 -4.05
C ASP A 127 -12.81 5.40 -3.09
N ALA A 128 -11.97 4.50 -2.61
CA ALA A 128 -10.91 4.83 -1.67
C ALA A 128 -9.88 5.81 -2.22
N GLU A 129 -9.75 5.91 -3.55
CA GLU A 129 -8.82 6.82 -4.22
C GLU A 129 -9.40 8.22 -4.46
N ASP A 130 -10.64 8.47 -4.04
CA ASP A 130 -11.26 9.79 -4.16
C ASP A 130 -10.49 10.82 -3.31
N SER A 131 -10.21 11.98 -3.90
CA SER A 131 -9.40 13.04 -3.28
C SER A 131 -10.01 13.59 -1.98
N SER A 132 -11.31 13.43 -1.75
CA SER A 132 -11.98 13.84 -0.51
C SER A 132 -11.48 13.09 0.73
N PHE A 133 -10.83 11.91 0.55
CA PHE A 133 -10.28 11.11 1.64
C PHE A 133 -8.81 11.42 1.97
N LEU A 134 -8.14 12.27 1.19
CA LEU A 134 -6.72 12.57 1.41
C LEU A 134 -6.47 13.34 2.71
N SER A 135 -7.29 14.35 2.99
CA SER A 135 -7.15 15.18 4.19
C SER A 135 -8.49 15.82 4.57
N PRO A 136 -9.54 15.05 4.88
CA PRO A 136 -10.80 15.58 5.31
C PRO A 136 -10.71 16.15 6.74
N GLU A 137 -11.53 17.16 7.06
CA GLU A 137 -11.71 17.60 8.45
C GLU A 137 -12.34 16.48 9.30
N SER A 138 -13.34 15.78 8.75
CA SER A 138 -13.95 14.58 9.31
C SER A 138 -13.97 13.47 8.26
N MET A 139 -13.38 12.34 8.58
CA MET A 139 -13.43 11.15 7.73
C MET A 139 -14.85 10.59 7.67
N LYS A 140 -15.55 10.61 8.79
CA LYS A 140 -16.95 10.18 8.87
C LYS A 140 -17.83 10.98 7.90
N ASP A 141 -17.73 12.30 7.92
CA ASP A 141 -18.56 13.17 7.06
C ASP A 141 -18.21 12.99 5.57
N ALA A 142 -16.93 12.73 5.25
CA ALA A 142 -16.51 12.38 3.90
C ALA A 142 -17.18 11.06 3.44
N PHE A 143 -17.26 10.06 4.32
CA PHE A 143 -17.99 8.81 4.03
C PHE A 143 -19.47 9.04 3.87
N ASP A 144 -20.13 9.82 4.75
CA ASP A 144 -21.56 10.15 4.65
C ASP A 144 -21.89 10.78 3.30
N HIS A 145 -21.07 11.74 2.89
CA HIS A 145 -21.23 12.42 1.60
C HIS A 145 -21.08 11.45 0.42
N LYS A 146 -20.05 10.60 0.42
CA LYS A 146 -19.79 9.66 -0.70
C LYS A 146 -20.76 8.49 -0.75
N LEU A 147 -21.25 8.03 0.41
CA LEU A 147 -22.29 7.01 0.49
C LEU A 147 -23.69 7.56 0.24
N ASN A 148 -23.83 8.90 0.22
CA ASN A 148 -25.12 9.61 0.24
C ASN A 148 -26.03 9.05 1.36
N ARG A 149 -25.48 8.89 2.55
CA ARG A 149 -26.13 8.25 3.69
C ARG A 149 -25.53 8.73 5.00
N GLU A 150 -26.40 9.13 5.93
CA GLU A 150 -26.04 9.56 7.28
C GLU A 150 -26.56 8.58 8.34
N GLY A 151 -26.05 8.73 9.56
CA GLY A 151 -26.56 8.00 10.73
C GLY A 151 -26.22 6.52 10.75
N LEU A 152 -25.17 6.10 10.03
CA LEU A 152 -24.62 4.76 10.13
C LEU A 152 -23.98 4.56 11.50
N LYS A 153 -23.91 3.30 11.97
CA LYS A 153 -23.17 2.96 13.17
C LYS A 153 -21.68 2.87 12.89
N ALA A 154 -20.86 2.95 13.93
CA ALA A 154 -19.40 2.87 13.79
C ALA A 154 -18.94 1.62 13.02
N GLU A 155 -19.52 0.47 13.34
CA GLU A 155 -19.23 -0.81 12.67
C GLU A 155 -19.52 -0.78 11.16
N ASP A 156 -20.51 0.01 10.71
CA ASP A 156 -20.88 0.13 9.31
C ASP A 156 -19.83 0.96 8.53
N TYR A 157 -19.34 2.05 9.13
CA TYR A 157 -18.23 2.83 8.56
C TYR A 157 -16.96 2.01 8.48
N PHE A 158 -16.63 1.26 9.53
CA PHE A 158 -15.43 0.40 9.57
C PHE A 158 -15.50 -0.66 8.47
N ARG A 159 -16.66 -1.30 8.31
CA ARG A 159 -16.86 -2.29 7.27
C ARG A 159 -16.81 -1.68 5.88
N SER A 160 -17.42 -0.52 5.69
CA SER A 160 -17.35 0.23 4.43
C SER A 160 -15.91 0.53 4.04
N ALA A 161 -15.09 1.01 4.97
CA ALA A 161 -13.68 1.30 4.72
C ALA A 161 -12.89 0.05 4.31
N VAL A 162 -13.10 -1.09 4.99
CA VAL A 162 -12.42 -2.35 4.66
C VAL A 162 -12.84 -2.85 3.28
N ILE A 163 -14.13 -2.78 2.92
CA ILE A 163 -14.63 -3.14 1.59
C ILE A 163 -14.02 -2.20 0.53
N SER A 164 -13.98 -0.90 0.80
CA SER A 164 -13.44 0.10 -0.11
C SER A 164 -11.96 -0.16 -0.43
N LEU A 165 -11.16 -0.45 0.60
CA LEU A 165 -9.74 -0.79 0.43
C LEU A 165 -9.56 -2.09 -0.36
N SER A 166 -10.31 -3.16 -0.05
CA SER A 166 -10.19 -4.42 -0.78
C SER A 166 -10.52 -4.26 -2.27
N LYS A 167 -11.51 -3.44 -2.60
CA LYS A 167 -11.84 -3.11 -3.99
C LYS A 167 -10.77 -2.29 -4.70
N SER A 168 -10.18 -1.32 -4.01
CA SER A 168 -9.04 -0.55 -4.54
C SER A 168 -7.84 -1.47 -4.83
N TYR A 169 -7.53 -2.40 -3.92
CA TYR A 169 -6.47 -3.39 -4.11
C TYR A 169 -6.77 -4.31 -5.31
N GLY A 170 -7.99 -4.84 -5.41
CA GLY A 170 -8.41 -5.67 -6.54
C GLY A 170 -8.35 -4.93 -7.88
N LYS A 171 -8.77 -3.65 -7.92
CA LYS A 171 -8.63 -2.80 -9.10
C LYS A 171 -7.16 -2.64 -9.50
N SER A 172 -6.30 -2.32 -8.54
CA SER A 172 -4.88 -2.09 -8.80
C SER A 172 -4.13 -3.37 -9.21
N ILE A 173 -4.51 -4.55 -8.72
CA ILE A 173 -3.98 -5.83 -9.20
C ILE A 173 -4.37 -6.05 -10.67
N ARG A 174 -5.61 -5.82 -11.05
CA ARG A 174 -6.04 -5.93 -12.47
C ARG A 174 -5.27 -4.96 -13.38
N GLU A 175 -5.06 -3.72 -12.94
CA GLU A 175 -4.22 -2.76 -13.68
C GLU A 175 -2.78 -3.27 -13.82
N LEU A 176 -2.20 -3.84 -12.76
CA LEU A 176 -0.86 -4.41 -12.78
C LEU A 176 -0.75 -5.58 -13.76
N GLU A 177 -1.74 -6.47 -13.78
CA GLU A 177 -1.83 -7.57 -14.73
C GLU A 177 -1.90 -7.08 -16.17
N GLU A 178 -2.73 -6.06 -16.41
CA GLU A 178 -2.87 -5.47 -17.74
C GLU A 178 -1.59 -4.78 -18.21
N ASN A 179 -0.90 -4.02 -17.34
CA ASN A 179 0.32 -3.31 -17.68
C ASN A 179 1.49 -4.27 -17.93
N THR A 180 1.56 -5.35 -17.16
CA THR A 180 2.65 -6.32 -17.27
C THR A 180 2.37 -7.49 -18.19
N LYS A 181 1.11 -7.64 -18.69
CA LYS A 181 0.64 -8.79 -19.47
C LYS A 181 0.84 -10.13 -18.77
N ARG A 182 0.74 -10.12 -17.44
CA ARG A 182 0.88 -11.30 -16.57
C ARG A 182 -0.43 -11.56 -15.82
N ARG A 183 -0.58 -12.78 -15.32
CA ARG A 183 -1.60 -13.16 -14.35
C ARG A 183 -0.92 -13.58 -13.07
N PHE A 184 -1.52 -13.21 -11.94
CA PHE A 184 -0.98 -13.52 -10.62
C PHE A 184 -1.92 -14.47 -9.89
N ASN A 185 -1.35 -15.45 -9.22
CA ASN A 185 -2.07 -16.41 -8.38
C ASN A 185 -1.65 -16.29 -6.90
N ARG A 186 -0.86 -15.29 -6.56
CA ARG A 186 -0.41 -14.96 -5.21
C ARG A 186 -0.24 -13.45 -5.08
N LEU A 187 -0.51 -12.95 -3.89
CA LEU A 187 -0.20 -11.58 -3.47
C LEU A 187 0.44 -11.63 -2.09
N TYR A 188 1.66 -11.14 -1.99
CA TYR A 188 2.37 -11.06 -0.70
C TYR A 188 1.97 -9.77 0.01
N ILE A 189 1.32 -9.88 1.17
CA ILE A 189 0.87 -8.73 1.97
C ILE A 189 1.76 -8.60 3.20
N VAL A 190 2.32 -7.40 3.41
CA VAL A 190 3.12 -7.04 4.58
C VAL A 190 2.65 -5.72 5.18
N GLY A 191 3.21 -5.36 6.34
CA GLY A 191 2.84 -4.14 7.06
C GLY A 191 1.69 -4.36 8.03
N GLY A 192 1.23 -3.27 8.67
CA GLY A 192 0.20 -3.35 9.71
C GLY A 192 -1.14 -3.90 9.22
N GLY A 193 -1.51 -3.61 7.98
CA GLY A 193 -2.75 -4.10 7.36
C GLY A 193 -2.78 -5.62 7.15
N ALA A 194 -1.62 -6.28 7.07
CA ALA A 194 -1.53 -7.74 6.96
C ALA A 194 -2.17 -8.48 8.16
N ASN A 195 -2.31 -7.80 9.31
CA ASN A 195 -2.96 -8.34 10.51
C ASN A 195 -4.50 -8.21 10.47
N ASN A 196 -5.06 -7.56 9.46
CA ASN A 196 -6.51 -7.43 9.31
C ASN A 196 -7.05 -8.59 8.44
N GLU A 197 -7.49 -9.66 9.10
CA GLU A 197 -7.96 -10.87 8.43
C GLU A 197 -9.16 -10.62 7.50
N LEU A 198 -10.09 -9.75 7.89
CA LEU A 198 -11.23 -9.42 7.05
C LEU A 198 -10.78 -8.70 5.76
N LEU A 199 -9.86 -7.72 5.87
CA LEU A 199 -9.30 -7.04 4.71
C LEU A 199 -8.60 -8.04 3.77
N ASN A 200 -7.82 -8.97 4.33
CA ASN A 200 -7.12 -9.99 3.55
C ASN A 200 -8.11 -10.91 2.80
N ARG A 201 -9.14 -11.43 3.50
CA ARG A 201 -10.18 -12.27 2.87
C ARG A 201 -10.97 -11.54 1.78
N LEU A 202 -11.31 -10.26 2.01
CA LEU A 202 -12.01 -9.48 1.00
C LEU A 202 -11.09 -9.13 -0.18
N THR A 203 -9.81 -8.86 0.07
CA THR A 203 -8.81 -8.64 -0.97
C THR A 203 -8.64 -9.89 -1.84
N GLU A 204 -8.49 -11.07 -1.23
CA GLU A 204 -8.46 -12.36 -1.95
C GLU A 204 -9.68 -12.52 -2.86
N LYS A 205 -10.89 -12.24 -2.34
CA LYS A 205 -12.12 -12.32 -3.13
C LYS A 205 -12.16 -11.33 -4.31
N GLU A 206 -11.59 -10.15 -4.18
CA GLU A 206 -11.57 -9.10 -5.22
C GLU A 206 -10.44 -9.33 -6.25
N THR A 207 -9.42 -10.08 -5.89
CA THR A 207 -8.26 -10.36 -6.77
C THR A 207 -8.40 -11.69 -7.53
N GLY A 208 -9.18 -12.63 -7.04
CA GLY A 208 -9.39 -13.97 -7.63
C GLY A 208 -8.43 -14.96 -7.02
#